data_832fe0873bd9f040e8acfd7d71a26a27
#
_entry.id   832fe0873bd9f040e8acfd7d71a26a27
#
_cell.length_a   1.000
_cell.length_b   1.000
_cell.length_c   1.000
_cell.angle_alpha   90.00
_cell.angle_beta   90.00
_cell.angle_gamma   90.00
#
_symmetry.space_group_name_H-M   'P 1'
#
loop_
_entity.id
_entity.type
_entity.pdbx_description
1 polymer ?
#
loop_
_entity_poly.entity_id
_entity_poly.type
_entity_poly.pdbx_seq_one_letter_code
_entity_poly.pdbx_strand_id
1 'polypeptide(L)'
;KAAWLHRLGMSRVVLARELTLTQVKEIHKAIVEEGICGPGGQLVKIEMFCHGALCMAVSGKCYLSLHEYNASANRGACYQLCRRGYIVRDRETGAELEIDNKYIMSPKDLCTIEFVNLMVEAGVSLFKIEGRARSAEYVKKVASAYRGALDAVEQGSFTPQLAKELKENLEQVFNRGFWDGYYMGARLGEWSSVYGSKATRSKVYVGKVTNFFTKLG
;
A
#
# COMPACT_ATOMS: atom_id res chain seq x y z
N LYS A 1 -13.37 13.36 -12.70
CA LYS A 1 -13.77 11.92 -12.63
C LYS A 1 -14.73 11.66 -11.47
N ALA A 2 -14.50 12.21 -10.26
CA ALA A 2 -15.40 12.01 -9.12
C ALA A 2 -16.84 12.44 -9.44
N ALA A 3 -17.04 13.63 -10.03
CA ALA A 3 -18.35 14.12 -10.48
C ALA A 3 -19.00 13.22 -11.54
N TRP A 4 -18.22 12.56 -12.40
CA TRP A 4 -18.76 11.61 -13.36
C TRP A 4 -19.17 10.29 -12.71
N LEU A 5 -18.35 9.77 -11.79
CA LEU A 5 -18.65 8.55 -11.04
C LEU A 5 -19.88 8.71 -10.14
N HIS A 6 -20.07 9.89 -9.55
CA HIS A 6 -21.29 10.25 -8.84
C HIS A 6 -22.54 10.01 -9.68
N ARG A 7 -22.56 10.47 -10.96
CA ARG A 7 -23.69 10.26 -11.88
C ARG A 7 -23.99 8.78 -12.13
N LEU A 8 -23.05 7.89 -11.88
CA LEU A 8 -23.23 6.44 -11.93
C LEU A 8 -23.68 5.84 -10.58
N GLY A 9 -24.04 6.67 -9.61
CA GLY A 9 -24.50 6.22 -8.30
C GLY A 9 -23.39 5.78 -7.34
N MET A 10 -22.15 6.20 -7.54
CA MET A 10 -21.05 5.90 -6.63
C MET A 10 -21.10 6.78 -5.39
N SER A 11 -21.09 6.17 -4.20
CA SER A 11 -21.00 6.87 -2.91
C SER A 11 -19.56 7.04 -2.43
N ARG A 12 -18.60 6.38 -3.09
CA ARG A 12 -17.20 6.33 -2.71
C ARG A 12 -16.31 6.15 -3.93
N VAL A 13 -15.15 6.80 -3.93
CA VAL A 13 -14.13 6.66 -4.97
C VAL A 13 -12.80 6.25 -4.34
N VAL A 14 -12.14 5.26 -4.94
CA VAL A 14 -10.78 4.88 -4.58
C VAL A 14 -9.83 5.66 -5.47
N LEU A 15 -8.99 6.51 -4.88
CA LEU A 15 -8.02 7.29 -5.63
C LEU A 15 -6.79 6.45 -5.98
N ALA A 16 -6.17 6.79 -7.10
CA ALA A 16 -4.91 6.17 -7.52
C ALA A 16 -3.77 6.54 -6.56
N ARG A 17 -2.84 5.61 -6.37
CA ARG A 17 -1.68 5.78 -5.45
C ARG A 17 -0.62 6.73 -5.97
N GLU A 18 -0.74 7.15 -7.21
CA GLU A 18 0.15 8.10 -7.87
C GLU A 18 -0.17 9.57 -7.56
N LEU A 19 -1.28 9.83 -6.85
CA LEU A 19 -1.66 11.18 -6.45
C LEU A 19 -0.90 11.63 -5.19
N THR A 20 -0.57 12.93 -5.16
CA THR A 20 -0.07 13.57 -3.94
C THR A 20 -1.22 13.99 -3.03
N LEU A 21 -0.96 14.19 -1.73
CA LEU A 21 -1.99 14.68 -0.79
C LEU A 21 -2.49 16.08 -1.16
N THR A 22 -1.66 16.90 -1.78
CA THR A 22 -2.11 18.21 -2.33
C THR A 22 -3.20 18.01 -3.38
N GLN A 23 -3.00 17.09 -4.32
CA GLN A 23 -4.01 16.78 -5.34
C GLN A 23 -5.28 16.16 -4.74
N VAL A 24 -5.11 15.32 -3.71
CA VAL A 24 -6.25 14.74 -2.97
C VAL A 24 -7.07 15.83 -2.30
N LYS A 25 -6.41 16.79 -1.66
CA LYS A 25 -7.07 17.96 -1.02
C LYS A 25 -7.86 18.78 -2.02
N GLU A 26 -7.33 19.02 -3.21
CA GLU A 26 -8.06 19.71 -4.28
C GLU A 26 -9.27 18.91 -4.78
N ILE A 27 -9.16 17.58 -4.88
CA ILE A 27 -10.30 16.73 -5.22
C ILE A 27 -11.37 16.80 -4.13
N HIS A 28 -10.98 16.73 -2.86
CA HIS A 28 -11.92 16.84 -1.73
C HIS A 28 -12.62 18.21 -1.73
N LYS A 29 -11.85 19.26 -1.92
CA LYS A 29 -12.39 20.63 -2.03
C LYS A 29 -13.45 20.72 -3.13
N ALA A 30 -13.16 20.21 -4.32
CA ALA A 30 -14.12 20.19 -5.42
C ALA A 30 -15.38 19.37 -5.10
N ILE A 31 -15.24 18.22 -4.42
CA ILE A 31 -16.39 17.41 -3.97
C ILE A 31 -17.31 18.23 -3.05
N VAL A 32 -16.73 19.00 -2.13
CA VAL A 32 -17.49 19.83 -1.16
C VAL A 32 -18.12 21.03 -1.86
N GLU A 33 -17.36 21.81 -2.64
CA GLU A 33 -17.82 23.04 -3.30
C GLU A 33 -18.88 22.78 -4.36
N GLU A 34 -18.75 21.68 -5.12
CA GLU A 34 -19.73 21.32 -6.16
C GLU A 34 -20.89 20.47 -5.59
N GLY A 35 -20.89 20.13 -4.30
CA GLY A 35 -21.91 19.30 -3.66
C GLY A 35 -22.05 17.92 -4.29
N ILE A 36 -20.92 17.26 -4.63
CA ILE A 36 -20.93 15.96 -5.31
C ILE A 36 -21.36 14.88 -4.32
N CYS A 37 -22.63 14.48 -4.41
CA CYS A 37 -23.25 13.50 -3.49
C CYS A 37 -23.47 12.15 -4.15
N GLY A 38 -23.36 11.07 -3.38
CA GLY A 38 -23.80 9.73 -3.76
C GLY A 38 -25.34 9.57 -3.72
N PRO A 39 -25.85 8.35 -4.00
CA PRO A 39 -27.30 8.07 -4.05
C PRO A 39 -28.07 8.38 -2.77
N GLY A 40 -27.39 8.34 -1.63
CA GLY A 40 -27.98 8.65 -0.32
C GLY A 40 -27.94 10.13 0.07
N GLY A 41 -27.59 11.03 -0.84
CA GLY A 41 -27.49 12.49 -0.57
C GLY A 41 -26.26 12.88 0.26
N GLN A 42 -25.39 11.95 0.60
CA GLN A 42 -24.12 12.22 1.30
C GLN A 42 -23.00 12.53 0.31
N LEU A 43 -22.08 13.42 0.67
CA LEU A 43 -20.91 13.71 -0.13
C LEU A 43 -20.14 12.42 -0.46
N VAL A 44 -19.62 12.35 -1.70
CA VAL A 44 -18.80 11.22 -2.14
C VAL A 44 -17.54 11.12 -1.27
N LYS A 45 -17.31 9.95 -0.70
CA LYS A 45 -16.18 9.68 0.19
C LYS A 45 -14.93 9.33 -0.61
N ILE A 46 -13.79 9.80 -0.12
CA ILE A 46 -12.47 9.46 -0.68
C ILE A 46 -11.89 8.27 0.09
N GLU A 47 -11.55 7.22 -0.65
CA GLU A 47 -10.79 6.07 -0.15
C GLU A 47 -9.38 6.08 -0.73
N MET A 48 -8.35 5.90 0.11
CA MET A 48 -6.97 5.78 -0.31
C MET A 48 -6.27 4.59 0.35
N PHE A 49 -5.31 4.01 -0.36
CA PHE A 49 -4.43 3.03 0.25
C PHE A 49 -3.56 3.71 1.31
N CYS A 50 -3.43 3.07 2.48
CA CYS A 50 -2.59 3.56 3.56
C CYS A 50 -1.40 2.62 3.87
N HIS A 51 -1.52 1.33 3.55
CA HIS A 51 -0.48 0.36 3.89
C HIS A 51 -0.43 -0.82 2.91
N GLY A 52 0.78 -1.35 2.73
CA GLY A 52 1.05 -2.61 2.05
C GLY A 52 1.66 -2.47 0.67
N ALA A 53 1.62 -3.53 -0.11
CA ALA A 53 2.36 -3.65 -1.36
C ALA A 53 2.05 -2.54 -2.37
N LEU A 54 3.08 -1.81 -2.80
CA LEU A 54 3.01 -0.91 -3.94
C LEU A 54 3.21 -1.67 -5.25
N CYS A 55 2.52 -1.22 -6.30
CA CYS A 55 2.72 -1.67 -7.66
C CYS A 55 3.85 -0.87 -8.32
N MET A 56 4.73 -1.54 -9.06
CA MET A 56 5.74 -0.88 -9.90
C MET A 56 5.11 -0.05 -11.02
N ALA A 57 4.04 -0.56 -11.60
CA ALA A 57 3.37 0.09 -12.71
C ALA A 57 2.33 1.12 -12.24
N VAL A 58 2.14 2.16 -13.04
CA VAL A 58 0.97 3.03 -12.91
C VAL A 58 -0.31 2.19 -12.95
N SER A 59 -1.29 2.54 -12.13
CA SER A 59 -2.52 1.77 -11.94
C SER A 59 -3.18 1.38 -13.26
N GLY A 60 -3.36 0.07 -13.47
CA GLY A 60 -3.96 -0.50 -14.68
C GLY A 60 -3.06 -0.55 -15.93
N LYS A 61 -1.76 -0.26 -15.81
CA LYS A 61 -0.81 -0.21 -16.94
C LYS A 61 0.26 -1.31 -16.93
N CYS A 62 0.05 -2.41 -16.20
CA CYS A 62 0.99 -3.52 -16.15
C CYS A 62 0.61 -4.62 -17.13
N TYR A 63 1.56 -4.97 -18.00
CA TYR A 63 1.43 -6.06 -18.98
C TYR A 63 2.48 -7.18 -18.77
N LEU A 64 3.32 -7.12 -17.73
CA LEU A 64 4.38 -8.11 -17.49
C LEU A 64 3.85 -9.54 -17.42
N SER A 65 2.81 -9.77 -16.58
CA SER A 65 2.23 -11.11 -16.45
C SER A 65 1.50 -11.56 -17.70
N LEU A 66 0.93 -10.62 -18.46
CA LEU A 66 0.26 -10.94 -19.72
C LEU A 66 1.26 -11.39 -20.78
N HIS A 67 2.37 -10.66 -20.91
CA HIS A 67 3.42 -10.97 -21.86
C HIS A 67 4.06 -12.34 -21.57
N GLU A 68 4.41 -12.60 -20.32
CA GLU A 68 5.20 -13.77 -19.94
C GLU A 68 4.36 -15.06 -19.77
N TYR A 69 3.11 -14.90 -19.27
CA TYR A 69 2.27 -16.03 -18.85
C TYR A 69 0.86 -15.98 -19.42
N ASN A 70 0.58 -15.08 -20.36
CA ASN A 70 -0.77 -14.86 -20.88
C ASN A 70 -1.81 -14.63 -19.76
N ALA A 71 -1.40 -13.98 -18.65
CA ALA A 71 -2.20 -13.76 -17.46
C ALA A 71 -2.33 -12.28 -17.14
N SER A 72 -3.55 -11.74 -17.16
CA SER A 72 -3.77 -10.31 -16.94
C SER A 72 -3.73 -9.94 -15.48
N ALA A 73 -2.67 -9.21 -15.07
CA ALA A 73 -2.55 -8.64 -13.73
C ALA A 73 -3.71 -7.67 -13.41
N ASN A 74 -4.19 -6.93 -14.41
CA ASN A 74 -5.33 -6.00 -14.27
C ASN A 74 -6.66 -6.70 -14.01
N ARG A 75 -6.73 -8.01 -14.28
CA ARG A 75 -7.87 -8.88 -13.99
C ARG A 75 -7.62 -9.81 -12.79
N GLY A 76 -6.62 -9.52 -11.97
CA GLY A 76 -6.31 -10.27 -10.74
C GLY A 76 -5.23 -11.35 -10.87
N ALA A 77 -4.78 -11.70 -12.08
CA ALA A 77 -3.77 -12.73 -12.32
C ALA A 77 -2.34 -12.12 -12.40
N CYS A 78 -1.87 -11.54 -11.28
CA CYS A 78 -0.55 -10.96 -11.18
C CYS A 78 0.47 -11.97 -10.65
N TYR A 79 1.46 -12.33 -11.44
CA TYR A 79 2.56 -13.23 -11.05
C TYR A 79 3.74 -12.51 -10.37
N GLN A 80 3.61 -11.21 -10.11
CA GLN A 80 4.62 -10.40 -9.41
C GLN A 80 6.03 -10.48 -10.02
N LEU A 81 6.13 -10.48 -11.34
CA LEU A 81 7.41 -10.52 -12.06
C LEU A 81 8.34 -9.37 -11.63
N CYS A 82 7.79 -8.18 -11.38
CA CYS A 82 8.54 -7.04 -10.87
C CYS A 82 9.26 -7.30 -9.52
N ARG A 83 8.96 -8.39 -8.82
CA ARG A 83 9.61 -8.77 -7.55
C ARG A 83 10.80 -9.71 -7.72
N ARG A 84 11.15 -10.07 -8.95
CA ARG A 84 12.34 -10.87 -9.28
C ARG A 84 13.58 -9.99 -9.37
N GLY A 85 14.75 -10.63 -9.25
CA GLY A 85 16.02 -9.99 -9.58
C GLY A 85 16.20 -9.91 -11.10
N TYR A 86 16.78 -8.82 -11.57
CA TYR A 86 17.04 -8.58 -12.98
C TYR A 86 18.47 -8.14 -13.21
N ILE A 87 18.99 -8.41 -14.40
CA ILE A 87 20.19 -7.82 -14.96
C ILE A 87 19.72 -6.84 -16.03
N VAL A 88 20.22 -5.62 -16.00
CA VAL A 88 19.93 -4.61 -17.02
C VAL A 88 21.13 -4.52 -17.94
N ARG A 89 20.90 -4.78 -19.24
CA ARG A 89 21.91 -4.75 -20.27
C ARG A 89 21.51 -3.81 -21.39
N ASP A 90 22.41 -2.92 -21.75
CA ASP A 90 22.22 -2.09 -22.93
C ASP A 90 22.26 -2.96 -24.19
N ARG A 91 21.22 -2.83 -25.02
CA ARG A 91 21.08 -3.69 -26.19
C ARG A 91 22.09 -3.38 -27.31
N GLU A 92 22.49 -2.12 -27.43
CA GLU A 92 23.35 -1.67 -28.52
C GLU A 92 24.84 -1.92 -28.20
N THR A 93 25.25 -1.58 -26.98
CA THR A 93 26.63 -1.69 -26.54
C THR A 93 26.97 -3.03 -25.89
N GLY A 94 25.94 -3.74 -25.39
CA GLY A 94 26.09 -4.96 -24.59
C GLY A 94 26.55 -4.70 -23.15
N ALA A 95 26.73 -3.44 -22.76
CA ALA A 95 27.16 -3.08 -21.40
C ALA A 95 26.09 -3.42 -20.38
N GLU A 96 26.49 -4.05 -19.28
CA GLU A 96 25.61 -4.30 -18.12
C GLU A 96 25.71 -3.12 -17.15
N LEU A 97 24.54 -2.65 -16.68
CA LEU A 97 24.47 -1.65 -15.62
C LEU A 97 24.68 -2.34 -14.27
N GLU A 98 25.71 -1.91 -13.55
CA GLU A 98 25.83 -2.25 -12.14
C GLU A 98 24.67 -1.64 -11.36
N ILE A 99 23.93 -2.48 -10.67
CA ILE A 99 22.77 -2.11 -9.85
C ILE A 99 23.03 -2.65 -8.45
N ASP A 100 23.14 -1.76 -7.47
CA ASP A 100 23.45 -2.07 -6.07
C ASP A 100 22.51 -3.14 -5.49
N ASN A 101 21.28 -3.10 -5.93
CA ASN A 101 20.32 -4.16 -5.63
C ASN A 101 19.69 -4.66 -6.94
N LYS A 102 19.69 -5.95 -7.14
CA LYS A 102 19.11 -6.61 -8.32
C LYS A 102 17.57 -6.50 -8.45
N TYR A 103 16.90 -5.83 -7.52
CA TYR A 103 15.44 -5.71 -7.47
C TYR A 103 14.94 -4.35 -7.99
N ILE A 104 15.41 -3.95 -9.15
CA ILE A 104 15.15 -2.63 -9.76
C ILE A 104 13.68 -2.29 -10.02
N MET A 105 12.81 -3.30 -10.08
CA MET A 105 11.38 -3.13 -10.28
C MET A 105 10.55 -3.48 -9.05
N SER A 106 11.17 -3.76 -7.90
CA SER A 106 10.47 -4.16 -6.68
C SER A 106 10.38 -2.99 -5.69
N PRO A 107 9.32 -2.15 -5.75
CA PRO A 107 9.20 -1.04 -4.82
C PRO A 107 9.02 -1.54 -3.39
N LYS A 108 9.49 -0.73 -2.42
CA LYS A 108 9.14 -0.89 -1.02
C LYS A 108 7.63 -0.84 -0.81
N ASP A 109 7.16 -1.31 0.33
CA ASP A 109 5.75 -1.27 0.67
C ASP A 109 5.34 0.13 1.16
N LEU A 110 4.12 0.53 0.82
CA LEU A 110 3.54 1.79 1.31
C LEU A 110 3.35 1.72 2.82
N CYS A 111 3.72 2.79 3.51
CA CYS A 111 3.39 2.99 4.92
C CYS A 111 3.15 4.49 5.16
N THR A 112 1.93 4.84 5.53
CA THR A 112 1.52 6.23 5.74
C THR A 112 1.36 6.59 7.21
N ILE A 113 1.76 5.70 8.12
CA ILE A 113 1.51 5.85 9.56
C ILE A 113 2.09 7.14 10.14
N GLU A 114 3.22 7.61 9.59
CA GLU A 114 3.92 8.80 10.08
C GLU A 114 3.24 10.12 9.67
N PHE A 115 2.33 10.07 8.70
CA PHE A 115 1.61 11.24 8.18
C PHE A 115 0.12 10.97 7.95
N VAL A 116 -0.45 10.01 8.66
CA VAL A 116 -1.86 9.65 8.55
C VAL A 116 -2.79 10.82 8.87
N ASN A 117 -2.40 11.71 9.78
CA ASN A 117 -3.09 12.96 10.08
C ASN A 117 -3.22 13.86 8.84
N LEU A 118 -2.17 13.97 8.02
CA LEU A 118 -2.20 14.75 6.78
C LEU A 118 -3.16 14.14 5.75
N MET A 119 -3.34 12.82 5.75
CA MET A 119 -4.34 12.17 4.92
C MET A 119 -5.76 12.53 5.36
N VAL A 120 -6.03 12.56 6.68
CA VAL A 120 -7.31 13.00 7.25
C VAL A 120 -7.57 14.46 6.86
N GLU A 121 -6.59 15.35 7.03
CA GLU A 121 -6.67 16.78 6.67
C GLU A 121 -6.90 16.99 5.15
N ALA A 122 -6.40 16.07 4.31
CA ALA A 122 -6.65 16.10 2.87
C ALA A 122 -8.05 15.60 2.48
N GLY A 123 -8.87 15.16 3.44
CA GLY A 123 -10.25 14.71 3.23
C GLY A 123 -10.40 13.21 2.95
N VAL A 124 -9.36 12.41 3.22
CA VAL A 124 -9.47 10.95 3.13
C VAL A 124 -10.39 10.44 4.24
N SER A 125 -11.46 9.76 3.86
CA SER A 125 -12.46 9.23 4.80
C SER A 125 -12.33 7.74 5.05
N LEU A 126 -11.65 7.00 4.14
CA LEU A 126 -11.47 5.55 4.24
C LEU A 126 -10.03 5.17 3.93
N PHE A 127 -9.46 4.36 4.80
CA PHE A 127 -8.07 3.93 4.75
C PHE A 127 -7.98 2.47 4.33
N LYS A 128 -7.41 2.21 3.15
CA LYS A 128 -7.35 0.88 2.56
C LYS A 128 -6.02 0.21 2.82
N ILE A 129 -6.07 -0.94 3.47
CA ILE A 129 -4.90 -1.80 3.71
C ILE A 129 -4.80 -2.83 2.59
N GLU A 130 -3.67 -2.88 1.88
CA GLU A 130 -3.37 -3.99 0.97
C GLU A 130 -2.83 -5.16 1.79
N GLY A 131 -3.65 -6.20 1.90
CA GLY A 131 -3.33 -7.36 2.75
C GLY A 131 -3.73 -8.69 2.12
N ARG A 132 -4.11 -8.71 0.83
CA ARG A 132 -4.45 -9.96 0.13
C ARG A 132 -3.27 -10.93 0.18
N ALA A 133 -3.53 -12.16 0.53
CA ALA A 133 -2.53 -13.21 0.74
C ALA A 133 -1.50 -12.90 1.85
N ARG A 134 -1.89 -12.12 2.86
CA ARG A 134 -1.11 -11.90 4.08
C ARG A 134 -1.68 -12.72 5.24
N SER A 135 -0.83 -12.96 6.25
CA SER A 135 -1.25 -13.70 7.45
C SER A 135 -2.27 -12.90 8.27
N ALA A 136 -3.05 -13.62 9.09
CA ALA A 136 -3.97 -12.99 10.02
C ALA A 136 -3.25 -12.06 11.03
N GLU A 137 -2.02 -12.42 11.43
CA GLU A 137 -1.18 -11.58 12.29
C GLU A 137 -0.86 -10.24 11.64
N TYR A 138 -0.48 -10.26 10.35
CA TYR A 138 -0.26 -9.02 9.57
C TYR A 138 -1.50 -8.14 9.58
N VAL A 139 -2.66 -8.71 9.22
CA VAL A 139 -3.91 -7.96 9.15
C VAL A 139 -4.27 -7.36 10.51
N LYS A 140 -4.18 -8.16 11.59
CA LYS A 140 -4.45 -7.69 12.95
C LYS A 140 -3.52 -6.54 13.34
N LYS A 141 -2.20 -6.68 13.18
CA LYS A 141 -1.23 -5.65 13.57
C LYS A 141 -1.39 -4.38 12.78
N VAL A 142 -1.53 -4.48 11.45
CA VAL A 142 -1.70 -3.30 10.60
C VAL A 142 -3.01 -2.58 10.92
N ALA A 143 -4.13 -3.31 11.01
CA ALA A 143 -5.42 -2.69 11.34
C ALA A 143 -5.40 -2.03 12.72
N SER A 144 -4.82 -2.69 13.75
CA SER A 144 -4.71 -2.11 15.08
C SER A 144 -3.82 -0.84 15.12
N ALA A 145 -2.70 -0.84 14.38
CA ALA A 145 -1.82 0.33 14.33
C ALA A 145 -2.50 1.54 13.69
N TYR A 146 -3.15 1.33 12.52
CA TYR A 146 -3.89 2.42 11.86
C TYR A 146 -5.13 2.86 12.66
N ARG A 147 -5.84 1.93 13.33
CA ARG A 147 -6.94 2.32 14.21
C ARG A 147 -6.46 3.20 15.35
N GLY A 148 -5.39 2.78 16.06
CA GLY A 148 -4.82 3.59 17.14
C GLY A 148 -4.31 4.95 16.67
N ALA A 149 -3.68 5.02 15.49
CA ALA A 149 -3.24 6.30 14.92
C ALA A 149 -4.42 7.22 14.59
N LEU A 150 -5.50 6.69 13.97
CA LEU A 150 -6.69 7.48 13.63
C LEU A 150 -7.46 7.94 14.88
N ASP A 151 -7.56 7.09 15.91
CA ASP A 151 -8.15 7.47 17.19
C ASP A 151 -7.35 8.61 17.85
N ALA A 152 -6.02 8.55 17.79
CA ALA A 152 -5.16 9.61 18.30
C ALA A 152 -5.30 10.91 17.49
N VAL A 153 -5.47 10.84 16.16
CA VAL A 153 -5.74 12.02 15.33
C VAL A 153 -7.07 12.64 15.72
N GLU A 154 -8.12 11.84 15.88
CA GLU A 154 -9.45 12.32 16.28
C GLU A 154 -9.44 12.98 17.66
N GLN A 155 -8.64 12.45 18.60
CA GLN A 155 -8.48 12.97 19.95
C GLN A 155 -7.48 14.14 20.03
N GLY A 156 -6.82 14.52 18.93
CA GLY A 156 -5.77 15.55 18.94
C GLY A 156 -4.48 15.16 19.67
N SER A 157 -4.27 13.88 19.92
CA SER A 157 -3.12 13.32 20.64
C SER A 157 -2.09 12.63 19.76
N PHE A 158 -2.24 12.68 18.45
CA PHE A 158 -1.30 12.11 17.48
C PHE A 158 0.03 12.88 17.50
N THR A 159 1.11 12.18 17.79
CA THR A 159 2.47 12.76 17.88
C THR A 159 3.46 12.00 17.00
N PRO A 160 4.58 12.63 16.59
CA PRO A 160 5.65 11.93 15.87
C PRO A 160 6.22 10.74 16.64
N GLN A 161 6.25 10.81 17.98
CA GLN A 161 6.72 9.71 18.83
C GLN A 161 5.76 8.51 18.73
N LEU A 162 4.45 8.74 18.85
CA LEU A 162 3.44 7.69 18.68
C LEU A 162 3.52 7.07 17.28
N ALA A 163 3.67 7.89 16.24
CA ALA A 163 3.80 7.42 14.86
C ALA A 163 5.02 6.50 14.68
N LYS A 164 6.15 6.85 15.30
CA LYS A 164 7.37 6.04 15.30
C LYS A 164 7.16 4.69 15.99
N GLU A 165 6.56 4.67 17.17
CA GLU A 165 6.26 3.43 17.91
C GLU A 165 5.33 2.51 17.13
N LEU A 166 4.29 3.08 16.50
CA LEU A 166 3.39 2.32 15.65
C LEU A 166 4.12 1.76 14.41
N LYS A 167 5.04 2.52 13.81
CA LYS A 167 5.86 2.06 12.69
C LYS A 167 6.78 0.89 13.08
N GLU A 168 7.44 0.97 14.22
CA GLU A 168 8.26 -0.12 14.77
C GLU A 168 7.45 -1.42 14.96
N ASN A 169 6.20 -1.30 15.38
CA ASN A 169 5.28 -2.43 15.46
C ASN A 169 4.93 -3.01 14.07
N LEU A 170 4.80 -2.15 13.05
CA LEU A 170 4.54 -2.56 11.67
C LEU A 170 5.76 -3.24 11.03
N GLU A 171 6.98 -2.87 11.43
CA GLU A 171 8.21 -3.51 10.96
C GLU A 171 8.34 -4.98 11.41
N GLN A 172 7.65 -5.38 12.47
CA GLN A 172 7.67 -6.74 12.98
C GLN A 172 6.93 -7.75 12.10
N VAL A 173 6.02 -7.29 11.25
CA VAL A 173 5.28 -8.14 10.31
C VAL A 173 5.79 -7.97 8.89
N PHE A 174 5.29 -8.79 7.97
CA PHE A 174 5.75 -8.79 6.58
C PHE A 174 5.80 -7.38 5.99
N ASN A 175 6.98 -6.97 5.53
CA ASN A 175 7.20 -5.75 4.77
C ASN A 175 8.45 -5.92 3.87
N ARG A 176 8.58 -5.06 2.84
CA ARG A 176 9.76 -4.97 1.95
C ARG A 176 10.61 -3.73 2.21
N GLY A 177 10.56 -3.22 3.43
CA GLY A 177 10.92 -1.87 3.79
C GLY A 177 9.77 -0.92 3.47
N PHE A 178 9.73 0.23 4.12
CA PHE A 178 8.65 1.19 3.98
C PHE A 178 9.04 2.41 3.15
N TRP A 179 8.05 2.96 2.46
CA TRP A 179 8.11 4.17 1.68
C TRP A 179 6.73 4.87 1.73
N ASP A 180 6.73 6.19 1.63
CA ASP A 180 5.52 7.02 1.62
C ASP A 180 4.81 7.08 0.24
N GLY A 181 5.35 6.41 -0.76
CA GLY A 181 4.82 6.46 -2.12
C GLY A 181 4.99 7.84 -2.74
N TYR A 182 3.98 8.30 -3.45
CA TYR A 182 3.94 9.62 -4.08
C TYR A 182 3.16 10.66 -3.24
N TYR A 183 2.68 10.27 -2.06
CA TYR A 183 1.73 11.08 -1.29
C TYR A 183 2.34 12.40 -0.81
N MET A 184 3.61 12.38 -0.42
CA MET A 184 4.34 13.56 0.07
C MET A 184 5.02 14.36 -1.05
N GLY A 185 4.80 14.02 -2.31
CA GLY A 185 5.35 14.68 -3.50
C GLY A 185 5.90 13.70 -4.52
N ALA A 186 6.03 14.16 -5.77
CA ALA A 186 6.63 13.37 -6.84
C ALA A 186 8.14 13.28 -6.65
N ARG A 187 8.65 12.08 -6.42
CA ARG A 187 10.08 11.77 -6.32
C ARG A 187 10.34 10.36 -6.85
N LEU A 188 11.61 10.04 -7.08
CA LEU A 188 12.00 8.69 -7.47
C LEU A 188 11.55 7.69 -6.42
N GLY A 189 11.03 6.55 -6.89
CA GLY A 189 10.59 5.45 -6.05
C GLY A 189 11.74 4.86 -5.25
N GLU A 190 11.40 4.27 -4.13
CA GLU A 190 12.32 3.50 -3.32
C GLU A 190 12.12 2.00 -3.55
N TRP A 191 13.24 1.29 -3.77
CA TRP A 191 13.24 -0.11 -4.14
C TRP A 191 13.59 -1.01 -2.96
N SER A 192 13.01 -2.20 -2.95
CA SER A 192 13.38 -3.22 -1.97
C SER A 192 14.80 -3.72 -2.24
N SER A 193 15.61 -3.87 -1.21
CA SER A 193 16.98 -4.42 -1.30
C SER A 193 17.03 -5.93 -1.12
N VAL A 194 15.91 -6.58 -0.85
CA VAL A 194 15.85 -8.02 -0.57
C VAL A 194 14.67 -8.68 -1.28
N TYR A 195 14.83 -9.96 -1.58
CA TYR A 195 13.72 -10.82 -1.98
C TYR A 195 12.93 -11.23 -0.73
N GLY A 196 11.60 -11.04 -0.77
CA GLY A 196 10.74 -11.43 0.33
C GLY A 196 10.50 -10.32 1.37
N SER A 197 10.67 -10.63 2.65
CA SER A 197 10.33 -9.75 3.77
C SER A 197 11.55 -9.25 4.53
N LYS A 198 11.47 -8.00 5.00
CA LYS A 198 12.38 -7.36 5.95
C LYS A 198 11.84 -7.35 7.39
N ALA A 199 10.80 -8.15 7.67
CA ALA A 199 10.22 -8.18 9.01
C ALA A 199 11.29 -8.37 10.09
N THR A 200 11.25 -7.54 11.12
CA THR A 200 12.21 -7.58 12.24
C THR A 200 11.95 -8.77 13.16
N ARG A 201 10.73 -9.31 13.13
CA ARG A 201 10.36 -10.53 13.84
C ARG A 201 10.54 -11.74 12.95
N SER A 202 11.57 -12.54 13.18
CA SER A 202 11.75 -13.83 12.53
C SER A 202 10.82 -14.90 13.14
N LYS A 203 10.36 -15.84 12.31
CA LYS A 203 9.67 -17.02 12.80
C LYS A 203 10.68 -17.88 13.56
N VAL A 204 10.35 -18.23 14.80
CA VAL A 204 11.13 -19.19 15.59
C VAL A 204 10.55 -20.58 15.35
N TYR A 205 11.41 -21.51 14.96
CA TYR A 205 11.02 -22.91 14.86
C TYR A 205 10.81 -23.47 16.27
N VAL A 206 9.57 -23.87 16.59
CA VAL A 206 9.21 -24.40 17.91
C VAL A 206 9.12 -25.94 17.92
N GLY A 207 9.06 -26.57 16.76
CA GLY A 207 8.97 -28.00 16.63
C GLY A 207 8.09 -28.47 15.49
N LYS A 208 8.06 -29.79 15.29
CA LYS A 208 7.18 -30.47 14.34
C LYS A 208 6.18 -31.30 15.15
N VAL A 209 4.89 -31.17 14.84
CA VAL A 209 3.88 -32.05 15.42
C VAL A 209 4.16 -33.47 14.96
N THR A 210 4.46 -34.34 15.90
CA THR A 210 4.73 -35.76 15.64
C THR A 210 3.52 -36.66 15.89
N ASN A 211 2.60 -36.18 16.75
CA ASN A 211 1.38 -36.92 17.07
C ASN A 211 0.28 -35.97 17.52
N PHE A 212 -0.98 -36.33 17.26
CA PHE A 212 -2.14 -35.59 17.71
C PHE A 212 -3.18 -36.56 18.30
N PHE A 213 -3.48 -36.40 19.56
CA PHE A 213 -4.42 -37.25 20.30
C PHE A 213 -5.76 -36.56 20.45
N THR A 214 -6.73 -36.89 19.60
CA THR A 214 -8.07 -36.28 19.56
C THR A 214 -8.89 -36.44 20.85
N LYS A 215 -8.52 -37.41 21.71
CA LYS A 215 -9.20 -37.66 22.99
C LYS A 215 -8.59 -36.95 24.20
N LEU A 216 -7.49 -36.20 24.01
CA LEU A 216 -6.77 -35.51 25.09
C LEU A 216 -6.69 -33.98 24.86
N GLY A 217 -7.32 -33.48 23.80
CA GLY A 217 -7.35 -32.06 23.44
C GLY A 217 -8.60 -31.36 23.94
#